data_c699cd3f653900f5bb7f911d46a13ef6
#
_entry.id   c699cd3f653900f5bb7f911d46a13ef6
#
_cell.length_a   1.000
_cell.length_b   1.000
_cell.length_c   1.000
_cell.angle_alpha   90.00
_cell.angle_beta   90.00
_cell.angle_gamma   90.00
#
_symmetry.space_group_name_H-M   'P 1'
#
loop_
_entity.id
_entity.type
_entity.pdbx_description
1 polymer ?
#
loop_
_entity_poly.entity_id
_entity_poly.type
_entity_poly.pdbx_seq_one_letter_code
_entity_poly.pdbx_strand_id
1 'polypeptide(L)'
;MSHLTGKRVAILATDGFEQSELTEPLRALREHKADVDIVSLDGGRIQGFKHFDKGDQVEVDHVLSEVSAKDYDALVIPGGLFNPDALRVDDQALAFTRGFFEAGKPVGAICHGPWVLANADVLRGRTVTSVPNIRKDLENAGANWKDDEVIVDNGLVTSRTPKDLPAFCAKLVE
;
A
#
# COMPACT_ATOMS: atom_id res chain seq x y z
N MET A 1 -5.36 -21.47 -4.40
CA MET A 1 -6.42 -20.45 -4.23
C MET A 1 -6.76 -20.15 -2.79
N SER A 2 -6.41 -21.03 -1.83
CA SER A 2 -6.73 -20.82 -0.41
C SER A 2 -5.48 -20.74 0.48
N HIS A 3 -4.33 -20.50 -0.12
CA HIS A 3 -3.06 -20.53 0.61
C HIS A 3 -2.86 -19.33 1.56
N LEU A 4 -3.73 -18.32 1.49
CA LEU A 4 -3.69 -17.19 2.41
C LEU A 4 -4.70 -17.32 3.55
N THR A 5 -5.33 -18.49 3.70
CA THR A 5 -6.27 -18.74 4.80
C THR A 5 -5.59 -18.48 6.15
N GLY A 6 -6.23 -17.70 7.01
CA GLY A 6 -5.69 -17.31 8.31
C GLY A 6 -4.73 -16.14 8.28
N LYS A 7 -4.38 -15.62 7.10
CA LYS A 7 -3.54 -14.42 6.98
C LYS A 7 -4.39 -13.16 7.06
N ARG A 8 -3.94 -12.19 7.81
CA ARG A 8 -4.62 -10.90 7.94
C ARG A 8 -3.79 -9.81 7.25
N VAL A 9 -4.45 -9.09 6.35
CA VAL A 9 -3.81 -8.03 5.56
C VAL A 9 -4.48 -6.70 5.84
N ALA A 10 -3.69 -5.66 6.10
CA ALA A 10 -4.19 -4.30 6.21
C ALA A 10 -3.98 -3.58 4.88
N ILE A 11 -5.02 -2.92 4.38
CA ILE A 11 -4.89 -1.94 3.31
C ILE A 11 -4.98 -0.57 3.97
N LEU A 12 -3.88 0.16 3.99
CA LEU A 12 -3.80 1.49 4.60
C LEU A 12 -4.13 2.54 3.55
N ALA A 13 -5.23 3.24 3.74
CA ALA A 13 -5.69 4.23 2.78
C ALA A 13 -6.56 5.29 3.46
N THR A 14 -6.61 6.47 2.84
CA THR A 14 -7.52 7.55 3.22
C THR A 14 -8.11 8.16 1.95
N ASP A 15 -8.85 9.25 2.07
CA ASP A 15 -9.48 9.92 0.92
C ASP A 15 -8.46 10.22 -0.18
N GLY A 16 -8.91 10.12 -1.42
CA GLY A 16 -8.09 10.42 -2.57
C GLY A 16 -7.25 9.25 -3.08
N PHE A 17 -7.55 8.03 -2.65
CA PHE A 17 -6.88 6.84 -3.19
C PHE A 17 -7.37 6.55 -4.62
N GLU A 18 -6.51 5.96 -5.43
CA GLU A 18 -6.90 5.47 -6.74
C GLU A 18 -7.73 4.21 -6.56
N GLN A 19 -8.98 4.22 -7.02
CA GLN A 19 -9.95 3.16 -6.73
C GLN A 19 -9.44 1.76 -7.08
N SER A 20 -8.94 1.56 -8.29
CA SER A 20 -8.49 0.23 -8.72
C SER A 20 -7.31 -0.28 -7.90
N GLU A 21 -6.46 0.61 -7.40
CA GLU A 21 -5.28 0.24 -6.61
C GLU A 21 -5.64 -0.23 -5.20
N LEU A 22 -6.86 0.03 -4.76
CA LEU A 22 -7.39 -0.55 -3.53
C LEU A 22 -8.25 -1.78 -3.84
N THR A 23 -9.19 -1.64 -4.78
CA THR A 23 -10.21 -2.67 -5.01
C THR A 23 -9.64 -3.93 -5.65
N GLU A 24 -8.67 -3.82 -6.56
CA GLU A 24 -8.07 -4.99 -7.20
C GLU A 24 -7.21 -5.82 -6.24
N PRO A 25 -6.31 -5.22 -5.44
CA PRO A 25 -5.61 -6.00 -4.40
C PRO A 25 -6.57 -6.61 -3.38
N LEU A 26 -7.59 -5.87 -2.97
CA LEU A 26 -8.60 -6.37 -2.03
C LEU A 26 -9.28 -7.62 -2.57
N ARG A 27 -9.71 -7.56 -3.84
CA ARG A 27 -10.35 -8.70 -4.51
C ARG A 27 -9.40 -9.89 -4.60
N ALA A 28 -8.18 -9.66 -5.07
CA ALA A 28 -7.19 -10.73 -5.25
C ALA A 28 -6.87 -11.44 -3.93
N LEU A 29 -6.66 -10.67 -2.87
CA LEU A 29 -6.34 -11.23 -1.54
C LEU A 29 -7.52 -12.03 -0.99
N ARG A 30 -8.75 -11.52 -1.13
CA ARG A 30 -9.95 -12.22 -0.67
C ARG A 30 -10.22 -13.50 -1.47
N GLU A 31 -9.95 -13.50 -2.76
CA GLU A 31 -10.06 -14.71 -3.59
C GLU A 31 -9.13 -15.81 -3.09
N HIS A 32 -7.98 -15.44 -2.54
CA HIS A 32 -7.02 -16.37 -1.95
C HIS A 32 -7.28 -16.63 -0.45
N LYS A 33 -8.43 -16.19 0.07
CA LYS A 33 -8.92 -16.44 1.43
C LYS A 33 -8.18 -15.70 2.54
N ALA A 34 -7.54 -14.58 2.22
CA ALA A 34 -7.00 -13.68 3.25
C ALA A 34 -8.13 -12.88 3.89
N ASP A 35 -7.98 -12.56 5.15
CA ASP A 35 -8.82 -11.59 5.85
C ASP A 35 -8.22 -10.20 5.63
N VAL A 36 -8.98 -9.30 5.02
CA VAL A 36 -8.47 -7.98 4.65
C VAL A 36 -9.28 -6.88 5.33
N ASP A 37 -8.61 -6.01 6.06
CA ASP A 37 -9.21 -4.83 6.68
C ASP A 37 -8.75 -3.56 5.99
N ILE A 38 -9.67 -2.62 5.82
CA ILE A 38 -9.34 -1.26 5.40
C ILE A 38 -9.04 -0.45 6.67
N VAL A 39 -7.80 0.03 6.77
CA VAL A 39 -7.32 0.80 7.91
C VAL A 39 -7.09 2.24 7.45
N SER A 40 -7.61 3.21 8.19
CA SER A 40 -7.51 4.61 7.80
C SER A 40 -7.26 5.53 9.00
N LEU A 41 -7.11 6.82 8.70
CA LEU A 41 -6.89 7.86 9.71
C LEU A 41 -8.14 8.07 10.56
N ASP A 42 -9.31 8.09 9.91
CA ASP A 42 -10.60 8.31 10.55
C ASP A 42 -11.59 7.22 10.16
N GLY A 43 -12.61 7.03 10.98
CA GLY A 43 -13.67 6.06 10.71
C GLY A 43 -14.65 6.53 9.64
N GLY A 44 -15.63 5.70 9.34
CA GLY A 44 -16.66 5.99 8.35
C GLY A 44 -16.29 5.46 6.97
N ARG A 45 -16.27 6.32 5.98
CA ARG A 45 -15.98 5.97 4.59
C ARG A 45 -14.88 6.84 4.02
N ILE A 46 -14.08 6.27 3.12
CA ILE A 46 -13.06 7.00 2.40
C ILE A 46 -13.44 7.08 0.92
N GLN A 47 -13.08 8.19 0.28
CA GLN A 47 -13.44 8.50 -1.10
C GLN A 47 -12.35 8.06 -2.06
N GLY A 48 -12.71 7.16 -2.97
CA GLY A 48 -11.84 6.76 -4.07
C GLY A 48 -12.01 7.66 -5.28
N PHE A 49 -11.00 7.61 -6.15
CA PHE A 49 -10.99 8.36 -7.40
C PHE A 49 -10.61 7.45 -8.56
N LYS A 50 -11.14 7.76 -9.73
CA LYS A 50 -10.71 7.17 -11.00
C LYS A 50 -10.00 8.30 -11.74
N HIS A 51 -8.70 8.46 -11.46
CA HIS A 51 -7.89 9.60 -11.85
C HIS A 51 -8.45 10.91 -11.26
N PHE A 52 -9.06 11.77 -12.06
CA PHE A 52 -9.64 13.04 -11.58
C PHE A 52 -11.10 12.92 -11.18
N ASP A 53 -11.76 11.83 -11.54
CA ASP A 53 -13.19 11.66 -11.30
C ASP A 53 -13.44 10.93 -9.99
N LYS A 54 -14.46 11.39 -9.25
CA LYS A 54 -14.85 10.67 -8.04
C LYS A 54 -15.34 9.28 -8.39
N GLY A 55 -14.85 8.31 -7.65
CA GLY A 55 -15.29 6.92 -7.74
C GLY A 55 -16.16 6.55 -6.54
N ASP A 56 -16.05 5.30 -6.15
CA ASP A 56 -16.82 4.74 -5.05
C ASP A 56 -16.23 5.14 -3.71
N GLN A 57 -17.04 5.07 -2.67
CA GLN A 57 -16.59 5.15 -1.28
C GLN A 57 -16.41 3.74 -0.74
N VAL A 58 -15.47 3.59 0.17
CA VAL A 58 -15.16 2.31 0.82
C VAL A 58 -15.28 2.49 2.32
N GLU A 59 -15.91 1.53 2.99
CA GLU A 59 -16.03 1.56 4.45
C GLU A 59 -14.69 1.26 5.11
N VAL A 60 -14.39 2.01 6.17
CA VAL A 60 -13.20 1.80 6.99
C VAL A 60 -13.52 0.75 8.04
N ASP A 61 -12.70 -0.30 8.12
CA ASP A 61 -12.88 -1.36 9.11
C ASP A 61 -12.29 -0.96 10.47
N HIS A 62 -11.13 -0.32 10.46
CA HIS A 62 -10.46 0.14 11.68
C HIS A 62 -9.73 1.46 11.45
N VAL A 63 -9.63 2.25 12.51
CA VAL A 63 -8.77 3.44 12.49
C VAL A 63 -7.40 3.10 13.09
N LEU A 64 -6.37 3.85 12.69
CA LEU A 64 -5.00 3.58 13.12
C LEU A 64 -4.82 3.57 14.64
N SER A 65 -5.61 4.35 15.37
CA SER A 65 -5.53 4.37 16.84
C SER A 65 -5.98 3.08 17.50
N GLU A 66 -6.71 2.21 16.77
CA GLU A 66 -7.27 0.95 17.31
C GLU A 66 -6.41 -0.27 17.00
N VAL A 67 -5.49 -0.19 16.03
CA VAL A 67 -4.74 -1.33 15.54
C VAL A 67 -3.25 -1.06 15.51
N SER A 68 -2.46 -2.13 15.43
CA SER A 68 -1.02 -2.04 15.24
C SER A 68 -0.55 -3.05 14.20
N ALA A 69 0.70 -2.92 13.77
CA ALA A 69 1.29 -3.86 12.81
C ALA A 69 1.28 -5.31 13.33
N LYS A 70 1.24 -5.49 14.65
CA LYS A 70 1.19 -6.83 15.26
C LYS A 70 -0.10 -7.57 14.94
N ASP A 71 -1.17 -6.84 14.62
CA ASP A 71 -2.47 -7.43 14.32
C ASP A 71 -2.56 -7.99 12.90
N TYR A 72 -1.55 -7.74 12.06
CA TYR A 72 -1.59 -8.11 10.65
C TYR A 72 -0.33 -8.83 10.20
N ASP A 73 -0.47 -9.61 9.14
CA ASP A 73 0.64 -10.35 8.53
C ASP A 73 1.28 -9.60 7.35
N ALA A 74 0.54 -8.69 6.73
CA ALA A 74 1.01 -7.94 5.57
C ALA A 74 0.31 -6.59 5.45
N LEU A 75 0.91 -5.68 4.69
CA LEU A 75 0.42 -4.32 4.46
C LEU A 75 0.36 -4.03 2.96
N VAL A 76 -0.71 -3.37 2.52
CA VAL A 76 -0.82 -2.83 1.17
C VAL A 76 -1.13 -1.35 1.24
N ILE A 77 -0.42 -0.55 0.45
CA ILE A 77 -0.61 0.90 0.38
C ILE A 77 -0.97 1.26 -1.07
N PRO A 78 -2.26 1.57 -1.34
CA PRO A 78 -2.66 2.08 -2.64
C PRO A 78 -2.07 3.45 -2.94
N GLY A 79 -2.12 3.85 -4.20
CA GLY A 79 -1.71 5.18 -4.62
C GLY A 79 -2.87 6.17 -4.68
N GLY A 80 -2.98 6.85 -5.80
CA GLY A 80 -3.71 8.10 -5.90
C GLY A 80 -2.79 9.22 -5.44
N LEU A 81 -3.16 10.46 -5.66
CA LEU A 81 -2.30 11.56 -5.27
C LEU A 81 -2.52 11.98 -3.83
N PHE A 82 -3.78 12.22 -3.44
CA PHE A 82 -4.10 12.75 -2.11
C PHE A 82 -3.92 11.73 -0.99
N ASN A 83 -4.18 10.46 -1.26
CA ASN A 83 -4.07 9.41 -0.25
C ASN A 83 -2.65 9.32 0.33
N PRO A 84 -1.61 9.04 -0.46
CA PRO A 84 -0.26 8.96 0.12
C PRO A 84 0.26 10.33 0.57
N ASP A 85 -0.20 11.41 -0.05
CA ASP A 85 0.18 12.75 0.37
C ASP A 85 -0.24 13.02 1.83
N ALA A 86 -1.46 12.62 2.19
CA ALA A 86 -1.95 12.75 3.56
C ALA A 86 -1.28 11.77 4.52
N LEU A 87 -1.13 10.52 4.10
CA LEU A 87 -0.55 9.47 4.97
C LEU A 87 0.91 9.73 5.29
N ARG A 88 1.68 10.29 4.35
CA ARG A 88 3.13 10.46 4.51
C ARG A 88 3.52 11.44 5.62
N VAL A 89 2.59 12.27 6.07
CA VAL A 89 2.85 13.24 7.16
C VAL A 89 2.12 12.89 8.45
N ASP A 90 1.46 11.74 8.50
CA ASP A 90 0.74 11.29 9.69
C ASP A 90 1.62 10.34 10.50
N ASP A 91 1.91 10.72 11.74
CA ASP A 91 2.82 9.94 12.60
C ASP A 91 2.33 8.54 12.89
N GLN A 92 1.02 8.35 13.06
CA GLN A 92 0.47 7.01 13.30
C GLN A 92 0.57 6.13 12.06
N ALA A 93 0.31 6.70 10.87
CA ALA A 93 0.44 5.97 9.61
C ALA A 93 1.90 5.54 9.38
N LEU A 94 2.86 6.42 9.67
CA LEU A 94 4.28 6.10 9.51
C LEU A 94 4.74 5.04 10.51
N ALA A 95 4.31 5.14 11.77
CA ALA A 95 4.64 4.15 12.80
C ALA A 95 4.04 2.78 12.46
N PHE A 96 2.81 2.75 11.99
CA PHE A 96 2.13 1.53 11.55
C PHE A 96 2.92 0.87 10.41
N THR A 97 3.30 1.66 9.41
CA THR A 97 4.08 1.18 8.26
C THR A 97 5.43 0.64 8.70
N ARG A 98 6.18 1.38 9.53
CA ARG A 98 7.49 0.92 10.03
C ARG A 98 7.40 -0.40 10.76
N GLY A 99 6.32 -0.62 11.51
CA GLY A 99 6.14 -1.86 12.26
C GLY A 99 6.18 -3.10 11.39
N PHE A 100 5.66 -3.03 10.16
CA PHE A 100 5.72 -4.15 9.21
C PHE A 100 7.15 -4.44 8.77
N PHE A 101 7.93 -3.39 8.49
CA PHE A 101 9.33 -3.55 8.09
C PHE A 101 10.19 -4.08 9.23
N GLU A 102 9.98 -3.58 10.44
CA GLU A 102 10.72 -4.06 11.62
C GLU A 102 10.47 -5.53 11.90
N ALA A 103 9.24 -5.99 11.64
CA ALA A 103 8.88 -7.40 11.84
C ALA A 103 9.19 -8.29 10.62
N GLY A 104 9.73 -7.73 9.55
CA GLY A 104 10.02 -8.48 8.33
C GLY A 104 8.80 -8.97 7.59
N LYS A 105 7.67 -8.28 7.72
CA LYS A 105 6.41 -8.67 7.09
C LYS A 105 6.30 -8.12 5.67
N PRO A 106 5.59 -8.81 4.76
CA PRO A 106 5.41 -8.33 3.40
C PRO A 106 4.67 -6.99 3.33
N VAL A 107 5.13 -6.13 2.42
CA VAL A 107 4.50 -4.83 2.15
C VAL A 107 4.39 -4.64 0.64
N GLY A 108 3.22 -4.22 0.18
CA GLY A 108 3.01 -3.84 -1.22
C GLY A 108 2.64 -2.37 -1.31
N ALA A 109 3.21 -1.64 -2.26
CA ALA A 109 2.87 -0.24 -2.51
C ALA A 109 2.90 0.05 -4.00
N ILE A 110 1.94 0.82 -4.50
CA ILE A 110 1.80 1.08 -5.93
C ILE A 110 1.63 2.58 -6.20
N CYS A 111 2.13 3.01 -7.36
CA CYS A 111 1.96 4.37 -7.88
C CYS A 111 2.60 5.41 -6.97
N HIS A 112 1.81 6.28 -6.34
CA HIS A 112 2.31 7.25 -5.34
C HIS A 112 2.44 6.64 -3.94
N GLY A 113 1.94 5.42 -3.74
CA GLY A 113 2.00 4.73 -2.43
C GLY A 113 3.38 4.71 -1.80
N PRO A 114 4.48 4.48 -2.56
CA PRO A 114 5.82 4.50 -2.00
C PRO A 114 6.26 5.80 -1.35
N TRP A 115 5.56 6.93 -1.55
CA TRP A 115 5.82 8.16 -0.78
C TRP A 115 5.74 7.91 0.72
N VAL A 116 4.80 7.08 1.14
CA VAL A 116 4.65 6.74 2.57
C VAL A 116 5.91 6.03 3.07
N LEU A 117 6.46 5.15 2.24
CA LEU A 117 7.69 4.42 2.58
C LEU A 117 8.90 5.35 2.68
N ALA A 118 8.96 6.37 1.81
CA ALA A 118 10.02 7.37 1.86
C ALA A 118 10.01 8.13 3.19
N ASN A 119 8.82 8.58 3.61
CA ASN A 119 8.68 9.30 4.89
C ASN A 119 8.84 8.39 6.10
N ALA A 120 8.54 7.10 5.97
CA ALA A 120 8.78 6.12 7.02
C ALA A 120 10.27 5.75 7.16
N ASP A 121 11.12 6.19 6.23
CA ASP A 121 12.55 5.94 6.19
C ASP A 121 12.91 4.45 6.15
N VAL A 122 12.21 3.71 5.29
CA VAL A 122 12.39 2.25 5.15
C VAL A 122 12.92 1.85 3.78
N LEU A 123 13.30 2.82 2.93
CA LEU A 123 13.70 2.53 1.55
C LEU A 123 15.22 2.40 1.31
N ARG A 124 16.06 2.71 2.29
CA ARG A 124 17.52 2.71 2.09
C ARG A 124 18.01 1.35 1.61
N GLY A 125 18.72 1.36 0.48
CA GLY A 125 19.30 0.16 -0.10
C GLY A 125 18.33 -0.78 -0.79
N ARG A 126 17.04 -0.43 -0.84
CA ARG A 126 16.04 -1.26 -1.50
C ARG A 126 15.89 -0.89 -2.97
N THR A 127 15.59 -1.89 -3.79
CA THR A 127 15.26 -1.68 -5.20
C THR A 127 13.74 -1.61 -5.31
N VAL A 128 13.25 -0.51 -5.89
CA VAL A 128 11.81 -0.22 -5.95
C VAL A 128 11.43 0.38 -7.29
N THR A 129 10.13 0.39 -7.55
CA THR A 129 9.53 1.21 -8.59
C THR A 129 8.36 2.00 -8.01
N SER A 130 7.80 2.88 -8.80
CA SER A 130 6.65 3.72 -8.46
C SER A 130 6.17 4.41 -9.73
N VAL A 131 5.14 5.24 -9.61
CA VAL A 131 4.88 6.21 -10.66
C VAL A 131 6.15 7.06 -10.86
N PRO A 132 6.59 7.29 -12.11
CA PRO A 132 7.85 8.01 -12.33
C PRO A 132 7.91 9.41 -11.72
N ASN A 133 6.75 10.01 -11.48
CA ASN A 133 6.66 11.37 -10.92
C ASN A 133 7.34 11.52 -9.56
N ILE A 134 7.43 10.44 -8.78
CA ILE A 134 8.06 10.48 -7.46
C ILE A 134 9.41 9.77 -7.41
N ARG A 135 9.96 9.41 -8.56
CA ARG A 135 11.26 8.72 -8.64
C ARG A 135 12.33 9.42 -7.81
N LYS A 136 12.46 10.75 -7.99
CA LYS A 136 13.50 11.52 -7.31
C LYS A 136 13.35 11.48 -5.80
N ASP A 137 12.12 11.52 -5.32
CA ASP A 137 11.85 11.43 -3.88
C ASP A 137 12.32 10.10 -3.31
N LEU A 138 12.10 9.01 -4.03
CA LEU A 138 12.51 7.68 -3.59
C LEU A 138 14.01 7.52 -3.64
N GLU A 139 14.67 8.04 -4.69
CA GLU A 139 16.13 8.04 -4.78
C GLU A 139 16.74 8.85 -3.65
N ASN A 140 16.17 10.00 -3.32
CA ASN A 140 16.63 10.83 -2.20
C ASN A 140 16.44 10.13 -0.85
N ALA A 141 15.47 9.22 -0.77
CA ALA A 141 15.25 8.41 0.42
C ALA A 141 16.17 7.18 0.49
N GLY A 142 17.06 7.02 -0.47
CA GLY A 142 18.08 5.97 -0.48
C GLY A 142 17.74 4.73 -1.30
N ALA A 143 16.64 4.76 -2.07
CA ALA A 143 16.23 3.63 -2.89
C ALA A 143 16.95 3.59 -4.24
N ASN A 144 17.08 2.39 -4.80
CA ASN A 144 17.44 2.17 -6.20
C ASN A 144 16.15 2.07 -7.00
N TRP A 145 15.84 3.08 -7.80
CA TRP A 145 14.60 3.12 -8.57
C TRP A 145 14.82 2.51 -9.95
N LYS A 146 13.90 1.61 -10.36
CA LYS A 146 13.93 1.01 -11.69
C LYS A 146 12.54 1.10 -12.33
N ASP A 147 12.50 1.33 -13.63
CA ASP A 147 11.28 1.39 -14.40
C ASP A 147 10.86 -0.02 -14.81
N ASP A 148 10.05 -0.65 -13.98
CA ASP A 148 9.56 -2.01 -14.21
C ASP A 148 8.12 -2.13 -13.73
N GLU A 149 7.36 -3.07 -14.30
CA GLU A 149 5.94 -3.21 -13.94
C GLU A 149 5.74 -3.71 -12.50
N VAL A 150 6.67 -4.53 -12.01
CA VAL A 150 6.65 -4.98 -10.62
C VAL A 150 8.08 -5.30 -10.18
N ILE A 151 8.43 -4.85 -8.99
CA ILE A 151 9.71 -5.17 -8.37
C ILE A 151 9.43 -5.79 -7.01
N VAL A 152 10.08 -6.92 -6.73
CA VAL A 152 10.05 -7.57 -5.43
C VAL A 152 11.45 -7.53 -4.85
N ASP A 153 11.58 -6.90 -3.70
CA ASP A 153 12.85 -6.80 -3.00
C ASP A 153 12.64 -7.11 -1.52
N ASN A 154 13.04 -8.31 -1.13
CA ASN A 154 13.05 -8.73 0.26
C ASN A 154 11.71 -8.49 0.97
N GLY A 155 10.62 -8.94 0.35
CA GLY A 155 9.26 -8.81 0.89
C GLY A 155 8.55 -7.51 0.55
N LEU A 156 9.21 -6.57 -0.11
CA LEU A 156 8.57 -5.34 -0.58
C LEU A 156 8.23 -5.48 -2.06
N VAL A 157 6.93 -5.31 -2.38
CA VAL A 157 6.40 -5.38 -3.75
C VAL A 157 5.99 -3.98 -4.17
N THR A 158 6.53 -3.48 -5.28
CA THR A 158 6.17 -2.16 -5.79
C THR A 158 5.81 -2.22 -7.27
N SER A 159 4.90 -1.34 -7.70
CA SER A 159 4.47 -1.17 -9.08
C SER A 159 4.19 0.31 -9.39
N ARG A 160 3.94 0.64 -10.66
CA ARG A 160 3.98 2.03 -11.14
C ARG A 160 2.61 2.70 -11.25
N THR A 161 1.65 2.01 -11.86
CA THR A 161 0.35 2.59 -12.23
C THR A 161 -0.72 1.50 -12.24
N PRO A 162 -2.02 1.85 -12.39
CA PRO A 162 -3.08 0.84 -12.48
C PRO A 162 -2.87 -0.19 -13.58
N LYS A 163 -2.12 0.13 -14.63
CA LYS A 163 -1.80 -0.83 -15.69
C LYS A 163 -0.98 -2.01 -15.19
N ASP A 164 -0.25 -1.82 -14.11
CA ASP A 164 0.61 -2.85 -13.52
C ASP A 164 -0.13 -3.74 -12.52
N LEU A 165 -1.42 -3.46 -12.24
CA LEU A 165 -2.18 -4.20 -11.22
C LEU A 165 -2.17 -5.71 -11.38
N PRO A 166 -2.30 -6.28 -12.59
CA PRO A 166 -2.22 -7.74 -12.71
C PRO A 166 -0.91 -8.31 -12.16
N ALA A 167 0.22 -7.72 -12.51
CA ALA A 167 1.53 -8.17 -12.01
C ALA A 167 1.68 -7.89 -10.51
N PHE A 168 1.23 -6.73 -10.06
CA PHE A 168 1.27 -6.34 -8.65
C PHE A 168 0.47 -7.32 -7.79
N CYS A 169 -0.77 -7.58 -8.16
CA CYS A 169 -1.64 -8.51 -7.41
C CYS A 169 -1.09 -9.93 -7.42
N ALA A 170 -0.53 -10.38 -8.55
CA ALA A 170 0.07 -11.71 -8.63
C ALA A 170 1.22 -11.87 -7.63
N LYS A 171 2.05 -10.85 -7.47
CA LYS A 171 3.16 -10.87 -6.51
C LYS A 171 2.70 -10.72 -5.07
N LEU A 172 1.61 -9.98 -4.83
CA LEU A 172 1.06 -9.84 -3.48
C LEU A 172 0.61 -11.17 -2.90
N VAL A 173 -0.01 -12.02 -3.73
CA VAL A 173 -0.55 -13.30 -3.26
C VAL A 173 0.52 -14.39 -3.14
N GLU A 174 1.71 -14.14 -3.65
CA GLU A 174 2.85 -15.02 -3.42
C GLU A 174 3.39 -14.73 -2.00
#